data_a7bb3a89dfc3c1d8e09f6362c67bc317
#
_entry.id   a7bb3a89dfc3c1d8e09f6362c67bc317
#
_cell.length_a   1.000
_cell.length_b   1.000
_cell.length_c   1.000
_cell.angle_alpha   90.00
_cell.angle_beta   90.00
_cell.angle_gamma   90.00
#
_symmetry.space_group_name_H-M   'P 1'
#
loop_
_entity.id
_entity.type
_entity.pdbx_description
1 polymer ?
#
loop_
_entity_poly.entity_id
_entity_poly.type
_entity_poly.pdbx_seq_one_letter_code
_entity_poly.pdbx_strand_id
1 'polypeptide(L)'
;MIKMQNVKKSFENTEVLKDISLNISEGEIYGLIGHSGAGKSTLLRCINALEDYNEGSVKVMDKEVRLLSEKGKRELRKELGMIFQGFNLLSRKNVFQNVALPLEVWGYDKSFINKRV
;
A
#
# COMPACT_ATOMS: atom_id res chain seq x y z
N MET A 1 -6.65 5.73 9.52
CA MET A 1 -5.67 6.80 9.85
C MET A 1 -4.28 6.39 9.39
N ILE A 2 -3.53 7.29 8.74
CA ILE A 2 -2.14 7.09 8.31
C ILE A 2 -1.31 8.21 8.90
N LYS A 3 -0.18 7.88 9.54
CA LYS A 3 0.74 8.86 10.11
C LYS A 3 2.17 8.54 9.71
N MET A 4 2.84 9.52 9.13
CA MET A 4 4.26 9.45 8.79
C MET A 4 5.02 10.53 9.55
N GLN A 5 6.20 10.20 10.06
CA GLN A 5 7.05 11.13 10.81
C GLN A 5 8.50 10.96 10.38
N ASN A 6 9.07 12.06 9.88
CA ASN A 6 10.47 12.17 9.48
C ASN A 6 10.94 11.01 8.58
N VAL A 7 10.08 10.59 7.64
CA VAL A 7 10.37 9.44 6.76
C VAL A 7 11.38 9.82 5.70
N LYS A 8 12.48 9.08 5.66
CA LYS A 8 13.51 9.19 4.63
C LYS A 8 13.66 7.88 3.87
N LYS A 9 13.84 7.99 2.58
CA LYS A 9 14.12 6.85 1.71
C LYS A 9 15.13 7.22 0.65
N SER A 10 16.17 6.41 0.55
CA SER A 10 17.15 6.48 -0.52
C SER A 10 17.20 5.15 -1.27
N PHE A 11 17.45 5.22 -2.57
CA PHE A 11 17.86 4.09 -3.40
C PHE A 11 19.29 4.33 -3.82
N GLU A 12 20.19 3.45 -3.40
CA GLU A 12 21.63 3.64 -3.58
C GLU A 12 22.07 5.03 -3.07
N ASN A 13 22.51 5.90 -3.95
CA ASN A 13 22.98 7.25 -3.64
C ASN A 13 21.94 8.35 -3.90
N THR A 14 20.69 7.99 -4.25
CA THR A 14 19.63 8.95 -4.56
C THR A 14 18.60 9.00 -3.46
N GLU A 15 18.51 10.13 -2.76
CA GLU A 15 17.48 10.39 -1.75
C GLU A 15 16.16 10.75 -2.44
N VAL A 16 15.15 9.89 -2.25
CA VAL A 16 13.82 10.01 -2.90
C VAL A 16 12.78 10.58 -1.95
N LEU A 17 12.79 10.18 -0.69
CA LEU A 17 11.96 10.78 0.36
C LEU A 17 12.88 11.53 1.33
N LYS A 18 12.64 12.83 1.49
CA LYS A 18 13.47 13.75 2.26
C LYS A 18 12.68 14.28 3.44
N ASP A 19 12.73 13.55 4.57
CA ASP A 19 12.10 13.99 5.83
C ASP A 19 10.61 14.28 5.72
N ILE A 20 9.86 13.30 5.20
CA ILE A 20 8.42 13.43 4.97
C ILE A 20 7.64 13.17 6.25
N SER A 21 6.83 14.16 6.63
CA SER A 21 5.87 14.03 7.72
C SER A 21 4.48 14.42 7.24
N LEU A 22 3.49 13.55 7.49
CA LEU A 22 2.09 13.79 7.16
C LEU A 22 1.16 13.02 8.11
N ASN A 23 -0.05 13.47 8.20
CA ASN A 23 -1.10 12.80 8.95
C ASN A 23 -2.39 12.82 8.13
N ILE A 24 -2.99 11.66 7.91
CA ILE A 24 -4.25 11.48 7.19
C ILE A 24 -5.25 10.85 8.16
N SER A 25 -6.31 11.59 8.46
CA SER A 25 -7.36 11.17 9.37
C SER A 25 -8.33 10.20 8.69
N GLU A 26 -9.17 9.56 9.48
CA GLU A 26 -10.28 8.77 8.95
C GLU A 26 -11.28 9.64 8.21
N GLY A 27 -11.76 9.16 7.06
CA GLY A 27 -12.70 9.89 6.20
C GLY A 27 -12.07 11.01 5.37
N GLU A 28 -10.77 11.25 5.47
CA GLU A 28 -10.06 12.31 4.75
C GLU A 28 -9.64 11.86 3.35
N ILE A 29 -9.73 12.77 2.38
CA ILE A 29 -9.14 12.62 1.04
C ILE A 29 -7.87 13.47 1.00
N TYR A 30 -6.73 12.84 0.82
CA TYR A 30 -5.43 13.50 0.82
C TYR A 30 -4.78 13.45 -0.57
N GLY A 31 -4.43 14.61 -1.13
CA GLY A 31 -3.81 14.74 -2.44
C GLY A 31 -2.29 14.84 -2.35
N LEU A 32 -1.58 13.98 -3.12
CA LEU A 32 -0.14 14.08 -3.33
C LEU A 32 0.15 14.65 -4.71
N ILE A 33 0.73 15.84 -4.77
CA ILE A 33 1.05 16.55 -6.02
C ILE A 33 2.57 16.63 -6.17
N GLY A 34 3.06 16.47 -7.39
CA GLY A 34 4.48 16.58 -7.71
C GLY A 34 4.78 16.04 -9.11
N HIS A 35 5.92 16.43 -9.67
CA HIS A 35 6.39 15.94 -10.98
C HIS A 35 6.68 14.43 -10.97
N SER A 36 6.88 13.84 -12.16
CA SER A 36 7.32 12.45 -12.29
C SER A 36 8.67 12.27 -11.57
N GLY A 37 8.82 11.18 -10.84
CA GLY A 37 10.03 10.92 -10.05
C GLY A 37 10.10 11.61 -8.68
N ALA A 38 9.11 12.44 -8.30
CA ALA A 38 9.09 13.14 -7.01
C ALA A 38 8.85 12.22 -5.76
N GLY A 39 8.91 10.90 -5.89
CA GLY A 39 8.77 9.97 -4.77
C GLY A 39 7.34 9.61 -4.37
N LYS A 40 6.30 10.11 -5.07
CA LYS A 40 4.89 9.83 -4.73
C LYS A 40 4.57 8.34 -4.64
N SER A 41 4.98 7.57 -5.65
CA SER A 41 4.75 6.11 -5.66
C SER A 41 5.57 5.38 -4.60
N THR A 42 6.78 5.87 -4.29
CA THR A 42 7.61 5.33 -3.21
C THR A 42 6.93 5.56 -1.86
N LEU A 43 6.39 6.75 -1.64
CA LEU A 43 5.62 7.08 -0.44
C LEU A 43 4.44 6.12 -0.23
N LEU A 44 3.62 5.91 -1.27
CA LEU A 44 2.50 4.97 -1.24
C LEU A 44 2.97 3.53 -0.96
N ARG A 45 4.10 3.12 -1.52
CA ARG A 45 4.68 1.79 -1.28
C ARG A 45 5.21 1.62 0.15
N CYS A 46 5.66 2.68 0.80
CA CYS A 46 6.01 2.63 2.22
C CYS A 46 4.76 2.44 3.10
N ILE A 47 3.62 3.06 2.74
CA ILE A 47 2.37 2.93 3.48
C ILE A 47 1.83 1.49 3.43
N ASN A 48 1.88 0.82 2.26
CA ASN A 48 1.37 -0.54 2.10
C ASN A 48 2.41 -1.64 2.34
N ALA A 49 3.57 -1.28 2.91
CA ALA A 49 4.68 -2.19 3.20
C ALA A 49 5.23 -2.95 1.97
N LEU A 50 5.15 -2.35 0.77
CA LEU A 50 5.80 -2.86 -0.45
C LEU A 50 7.20 -2.29 -0.63
N GLU A 51 7.56 -1.25 0.11
CA GLU A 51 8.87 -0.63 0.13
C GLU A 51 9.25 -0.31 1.57
N ASP A 52 10.49 -0.60 1.94
CA ASP A 52 11.03 -0.19 3.23
C ASP A 52 11.58 1.24 3.16
N TYR A 53 11.65 1.91 4.29
CA TYR A 53 12.24 3.25 4.43
C TYR A 53 13.47 3.21 5.32
N ASN A 54 14.39 4.17 5.15
CA ASN A 54 15.66 4.19 5.89
C ASN A 54 15.48 4.72 7.32
N GLU A 55 14.76 5.84 7.45
CA GLU A 55 14.56 6.52 8.74
C GLU A 55 13.09 6.92 8.91
N GLY A 56 12.71 7.26 10.14
CA GLY A 56 11.38 7.73 10.49
C GLY A 56 10.41 6.61 10.88
N SER A 57 9.14 6.95 10.89
CA SER A 57 8.03 6.07 11.31
C SER A 57 6.86 6.17 10.32
N VAL A 58 6.28 5.03 9.95
CA VAL A 58 5.05 4.94 9.17
C VAL A 58 4.06 4.09 9.96
N LYS A 59 2.98 4.72 10.42
CA LYS A 59 1.88 4.05 11.10
C LYS A 59 0.64 4.04 10.23
N VAL A 60 0.04 2.87 10.09
CA VAL A 60 -1.24 2.67 9.41
C VAL A 60 -2.18 1.95 10.37
N MET A 61 -3.33 2.56 10.67
CA MET A 61 -4.27 2.06 11.69
C MET A 61 -3.55 1.73 13.00
N ASP A 62 -2.71 2.67 13.47
CA ASP A 62 -1.88 2.61 14.68
C ASP A 62 -0.81 1.51 14.71
N LYS A 63 -0.63 0.75 13.63
CA LYS A 63 0.41 -0.27 13.47
C LYS A 63 1.64 0.34 12.82
N GLU A 64 2.80 0.26 13.48
CA GLU A 64 4.08 0.64 12.88
C GLU A 64 4.48 -0.37 11.81
N VAL A 65 4.53 0.08 10.55
CA VAL A 65 4.70 -0.79 9.37
C VAL A 65 6.00 -1.58 9.40
N ARG A 66 7.10 -0.94 9.82
CA ARG A 66 8.43 -1.56 9.90
C ARG A 66 8.50 -2.71 10.91
N LEU A 67 7.72 -2.65 11.97
CA LEU A 67 7.72 -3.66 13.04
C LEU A 67 6.84 -4.87 12.72
N LEU A 68 6.09 -4.83 11.61
CA LEU A 68 5.23 -5.94 11.21
C LEU A 68 6.05 -7.11 10.68
N SER A 69 5.72 -8.30 11.15
CA SER A 69 6.17 -9.55 10.51
C SER A 69 5.58 -9.66 9.09
N GLU A 70 6.10 -10.57 8.28
CA GLU A 70 5.55 -10.82 6.93
C GLU A 70 4.06 -11.19 6.95
N LYS A 71 3.62 -11.92 7.99
CA LYS A 71 2.21 -12.18 8.23
C LYS A 71 1.45 -10.89 8.56
N GLY A 72 1.99 -10.05 9.42
CA GLY A 72 1.41 -8.75 9.78
C GLY A 72 1.29 -7.81 8.58
N LYS A 73 2.30 -7.76 7.70
CA LYS A 73 2.24 -6.99 6.45
C LYS A 73 1.14 -7.50 5.50
N ARG A 74 0.95 -8.82 5.42
CA ARG A 74 -0.16 -9.41 4.64
C ARG A 74 -1.52 -9.01 5.19
N GLU A 75 -1.69 -9.07 6.52
CA GLU A 75 -2.95 -8.65 7.17
C GLU A 75 -3.19 -7.14 6.97
N LEU A 76 -2.15 -6.31 7.08
CA LEU A 76 -2.27 -4.88 6.78
C LEU A 76 -2.77 -4.63 5.34
N ARG A 77 -2.22 -5.35 4.37
CA ARG A 77 -2.61 -5.20 2.95
C ARG A 77 -4.05 -5.64 2.66
N LYS A 78 -4.67 -6.47 3.49
CA LYS A 78 -6.11 -6.79 3.36
C LYS A 78 -7.00 -5.58 3.62
N GLU A 79 -6.55 -4.67 4.49
CA GLU A 79 -7.28 -3.46 4.85
C GLU A 79 -7.02 -2.29 3.87
N LEU A 80 -6.07 -2.45 2.94
CA LEU A 80 -5.65 -1.42 2.01
C LEU A 80 -6.02 -1.78 0.57
N GLY A 81 -6.87 -0.97 -0.07
CA GLY A 81 -7.09 -1.03 -1.50
C GLY A 81 -6.08 -0.17 -2.26
N MET A 82 -5.50 -0.68 -3.35
CA MET A 82 -4.59 0.08 -4.20
C MET A 82 -5.07 0.07 -5.65
N ILE A 83 -5.24 1.26 -6.22
CA ILE A 83 -5.49 1.44 -7.65
C ILE A 83 -4.16 1.74 -8.32
N PHE A 84 -3.72 0.88 -9.23
CA PHE A 84 -2.47 1.02 -9.94
C PHE A 84 -2.63 1.92 -11.18
N GLN A 85 -1.55 2.56 -11.59
CA GLN A 85 -1.52 3.36 -12.82
C GLN A 85 -1.73 2.51 -14.08
N GLY A 86 -1.28 1.26 -14.09
CA GLY A 86 -1.58 0.26 -15.12
C GLY A 86 -2.76 -0.63 -14.69
N PHE A 87 -3.36 -1.34 -15.64
CA PHE A 87 -4.50 -2.20 -15.34
C PHE A 87 -4.17 -3.37 -14.40
N ASN A 88 -2.94 -3.84 -14.41
CA ASN A 88 -2.44 -4.97 -13.59
C ASN A 88 -3.33 -6.22 -13.67
N LEU A 89 -3.95 -6.44 -14.82
CA LEU A 89 -4.79 -7.58 -15.07
C LEU A 89 -3.93 -8.81 -15.44
N LEU A 90 -4.32 -9.95 -14.92
CA LEU A 90 -3.75 -11.24 -15.32
C LEU A 90 -4.34 -11.65 -16.67
N SER A 91 -3.54 -11.61 -17.73
CA SER A 91 -3.96 -11.87 -19.11
C SER A 91 -4.53 -13.28 -19.35
N ARG A 92 -4.13 -14.26 -18.51
CA ARG A 92 -4.63 -15.64 -18.57
C ARG A 92 -5.91 -15.87 -17.77
N LYS A 93 -6.46 -14.85 -17.12
CA LYS A 93 -7.69 -14.90 -16.33
C LYS A 93 -8.79 -14.07 -17.00
N ASN A 94 -10.02 -14.54 -16.93
CA ASN A 94 -11.18 -13.76 -17.37
C ASN A 94 -11.52 -12.64 -16.36
N VAL A 95 -12.55 -11.85 -16.63
CA VAL A 95 -12.97 -10.72 -15.80
C VAL A 95 -13.31 -11.18 -14.39
N PHE A 96 -14.19 -12.19 -14.24
CA PHE A 96 -14.57 -12.74 -12.94
C PHE A 96 -13.33 -13.17 -12.13
N GLN A 97 -12.43 -13.92 -12.74
CA GLN A 97 -11.23 -14.42 -12.09
C GLN A 97 -10.25 -13.30 -11.68
N ASN A 98 -10.18 -12.23 -12.44
CA ASN A 98 -9.35 -11.06 -12.06
C ASN A 98 -9.95 -10.34 -10.85
N VAL A 99 -11.27 -10.15 -10.80
CA VAL A 99 -11.97 -9.51 -9.68
C VAL A 99 -11.96 -10.43 -8.44
N ALA A 100 -12.10 -11.74 -8.62
CA ALA A 100 -12.11 -12.73 -7.54
C ALA A 100 -10.73 -12.93 -6.90
N LEU A 101 -9.65 -12.63 -7.62
CA LEU A 101 -8.28 -12.97 -7.22
C LEU A 101 -7.92 -12.55 -5.78
N PRO A 102 -8.18 -11.32 -5.32
CA PRO A 102 -7.89 -10.95 -3.94
C PRO A 102 -8.60 -11.84 -2.93
N LEU A 103 -9.87 -12.16 -3.17
CA LEU A 103 -10.66 -13.00 -2.28
C LEU A 103 -10.15 -14.44 -2.25
N GLU A 104 -9.71 -14.98 -3.41
CA GLU A 104 -9.04 -16.28 -3.49
C GLU A 104 -7.74 -16.30 -2.68
N VAL A 105 -6.90 -15.28 -2.84
CA VAL A 105 -5.62 -15.14 -2.12
C VAL A 105 -5.83 -15.01 -0.61
N TRP A 106 -6.89 -14.33 -0.19
CA TRP A 106 -7.26 -14.21 1.23
C TRP A 106 -7.91 -15.46 1.81
N GLY A 107 -8.21 -16.48 0.99
CA GLY A 107 -8.76 -17.75 1.43
C GLY A 107 -10.27 -17.75 1.70
N TYR A 108 -11.01 -16.82 1.08
CA TYR A 108 -12.49 -16.86 1.15
C TYR A 108 -13.05 -18.08 0.41
N ASP A 109 -14.16 -18.62 0.88
CA ASP A 109 -14.82 -19.74 0.22
C ASP A 109 -15.49 -19.35 -1.11
N LYS A 110 -15.68 -20.35 -1.97
CA LYS A 110 -16.25 -20.13 -3.33
C LYS A 110 -17.65 -19.53 -3.29
N SER A 111 -18.48 -19.87 -2.31
CA SER A 111 -19.85 -19.36 -2.19
C SER A 111 -19.82 -17.86 -1.93
N PHE A 112 -18.98 -17.44 -0.98
CA PHE A 112 -18.77 -16.02 -0.69
C PHE A 112 -18.24 -15.26 -1.91
N ILE A 113 -17.20 -15.81 -2.59
CA ILE A 113 -16.59 -15.19 -3.79
C ILE A 113 -17.65 -15.01 -4.89
N ASN A 114 -18.42 -16.06 -5.21
CA ASN A 114 -19.44 -15.99 -6.26
C ASN A 114 -20.55 -14.96 -5.96
N LYS A 115 -20.86 -14.75 -4.69
CA LYS A 115 -21.86 -13.77 -4.29
C LYS A 115 -21.32 -12.35 -4.27
N ARG A 116 -20.01 -12.18 -4.01
CA ARG A 116 -19.39 -10.87 -3.83
C ARG A 116 -18.90 -10.26 -5.15
N VAL A 117 -18.43 -11.07 -6.09
CA VAL A 117 -17.94 -10.70 -7.41
C VAL A 117 -19.08 -10.58 -8.40
#